data_65c3d1554be64d506af929074f2bc0b6
#
_entry.id   65c3d1554be64d506af929074f2bc0b6
#
_cell.length_a   1.000
_cell.length_b   1.000
_cell.length_c   1.000
_cell.angle_alpha   90.00
_cell.angle_beta   90.00
_cell.angle_gamma   90.00
#
_symmetry.space_group_name_H-M   'P 1'
#
loop_
_entity.id
_entity.type
_entity.pdbx_description
1 polymer ?
#
loop_
_entity_poly.entity_id
_entity_poly.type
_entity_poly.pdbx_seq_one_letter_code
_entity_poly.pdbx_strand_id
1 'polypeptide(L)'
;MGYKEEGKWWVSPADYLPEVTKDYNFPEHIEILDTTLRDGEQEPGIIFTKEDKVAIAKRLDAAGVHRIEAGCPMTSEEDAAAIKEICSLGLKAKIYCFVRGVLSDMDVAKACGVDGVIIEVPGSEQMLQGGMRWGMEKAIKAASEATKYAHELGLMVTFFPSDASRSDMDFLSTLLNGVLDAGGHFDSVALVDTFGAFSPEGAAYMVKELLRRVGKPVEAHFHEDFGLSVPTTIAALKAGAFCAHVTVNGIGERAGSCPLEPLVMSLQCLYGQDTGIKYDELLGLSKEVAARSGKPVPPTKAIVGSRLFGWETGLPTGYWQKSRDINPLIMMPYHFSMTGQPAPHIYIGKKSGAANVALVNERLGLAPIEDKDKVKALLHKVKELSIQVKRDLTDEEYIKLYHEV
;
A
#
# COMPACT_ATOMS: atom_id res chain seq x y z
N MET A 1 16.67 10.78 11.28
CA MET A 1 15.60 10.07 12.03
C MET A 1 16.23 8.92 12.81
N GLY A 2 15.56 8.40 13.85
CA GLY A 2 16.09 7.31 14.68
C GLY A 2 15.00 6.33 15.08
N TYR A 3 15.39 5.23 15.73
CA TYR A 3 14.48 4.17 16.18
C TYR A 3 13.38 4.63 17.13
N LYS A 4 13.47 5.86 17.63
CA LYS A 4 12.48 6.47 18.55
C LYS A 4 12.31 7.95 18.23
N GLU A 5 11.05 8.36 18.10
CA GLU A 5 10.64 9.76 18.10
C GLU A 5 9.54 9.93 19.16
N GLU A 6 9.76 10.85 20.10
CA GLU A 6 8.88 11.02 21.25
C GLU A 6 7.45 11.37 20.80
N GLY A 7 6.47 10.66 21.37
CA GLY A 7 5.06 10.83 21.04
C GLY A 7 4.64 10.27 19.66
N LYS A 8 5.56 9.76 18.85
CA LYS A 8 5.25 9.26 17.51
C LYS A 8 5.51 7.76 17.34
N TRP A 9 6.75 7.30 17.48
CA TRP A 9 7.09 5.87 17.34
C TRP A 9 8.24 5.45 18.25
N TRP A 10 8.28 4.15 18.54
CA TRP A 10 9.37 3.46 19.21
C TRP A 10 9.50 2.06 18.65
N VAL A 11 10.48 1.85 17.78
CA VAL A 11 10.76 0.61 17.07
C VAL A 11 12.08 -0.01 17.53
N SER A 12 12.51 -1.09 16.90
CA SER A 12 13.75 -1.75 17.27
C SER A 12 14.99 -0.85 17.02
N PRO A 13 15.88 -0.67 18.02
CA PRO A 13 17.14 0.03 17.78
C PRO A 13 18.05 -0.73 16.81
N ALA A 14 17.86 -2.03 16.65
CA ALA A 14 18.68 -2.86 15.74
C ALA A 14 18.51 -2.43 14.27
N ASP A 15 17.33 -1.90 13.90
CA ASP A 15 17.04 -1.45 12.52
C ASP A 15 17.90 -0.25 12.09
N TYR A 16 18.48 0.46 13.05
CA TYR A 16 19.26 1.69 12.84
C TYR A 16 20.76 1.51 13.11
N LEU A 17 21.22 0.27 13.36
CA LEU A 17 22.64 -0.01 13.54
C LEU A 17 23.40 0.16 12.22
N PRO A 18 24.61 0.74 12.23
CA PRO A 18 25.45 0.86 11.04
C PRO A 18 25.70 -0.48 10.32
N GLU A 19 25.81 -1.57 11.07
CA GLU A 19 25.98 -2.92 10.54
C GLU A 19 24.79 -3.41 9.71
N VAL A 20 23.58 -2.89 10.00
CA VAL A 20 22.34 -3.20 9.28
C VAL A 20 22.13 -2.26 8.09
N THR A 21 22.46 -0.98 8.26
CA THR A 21 22.12 0.07 7.29
C THR A 21 23.21 0.37 6.26
N LYS A 22 24.43 -0.11 6.44
CA LYS A 22 25.62 0.21 5.63
C LYS A 22 25.47 -0.03 4.12
N ASP A 23 24.64 -1.01 3.74
CA ASP A 23 24.43 -1.40 2.35
C ASP A 23 23.13 -0.81 1.74
N TYR A 24 22.44 0.08 2.47
CA TYR A 24 21.24 0.74 1.97
C TYR A 24 21.62 1.82 0.95
N ASN A 25 20.98 1.78 -0.20
CA ASN A 25 21.17 2.73 -1.29
C ASN A 25 19.80 3.33 -1.68
N PHE A 26 19.10 3.87 -0.69
CA PHE A 26 17.85 4.58 -0.97
C PHE A 26 18.12 5.82 -1.84
N PRO A 27 17.21 6.15 -2.77
CA PRO A 27 17.27 7.43 -3.47
C PRO A 27 17.03 8.59 -2.48
N GLU A 28 17.48 9.80 -2.85
CA GLU A 28 17.27 11.00 -2.04
C GLU A 28 15.77 11.28 -1.81
N HIS A 29 14.95 10.99 -2.82
CA HIS A 29 13.50 11.10 -2.78
C HIS A 29 12.86 9.81 -3.27
N ILE A 30 11.99 9.23 -2.46
CA ILE A 30 11.18 8.08 -2.84
C ILE A 30 9.83 8.60 -3.32
N GLU A 31 9.50 8.36 -4.59
CA GLU A 31 8.18 8.65 -5.11
C GLU A 31 7.19 7.51 -4.85
N ILE A 32 5.94 7.88 -4.64
CA ILE A 32 4.82 6.95 -4.55
C ILE A 32 3.91 7.18 -5.75
N LEU A 33 3.74 6.15 -6.57
CA LEU A 33 2.75 6.08 -7.62
C LEU A 33 1.61 5.20 -7.15
N ASP A 34 0.43 5.78 -6.96
CA ASP A 34 -0.76 5.01 -6.59
C ASP A 34 -1.49 4.49 -7.83
N THR A 35 -1.73 3.20 -7.86
CA THR A 35 -2.37 2.49 -8.97
C THR A 35 -3.76 1.95 -8.59
N THR A 36 -4.35 2.45 -7.50
CA THR A 36 -5.67 2.01 -7.01
C THR A 36 -6.76 2.11 -8.08
N LEU A 37 -6.73 3.19 -8.89
CA LEU A 37 -7.75 3.46 -9.91
C LEU A 37 -7.53 2.69 -11.23
N ARG A 38 -6.42 1.96 -11.37
CA ARG A 38 -6.14 1.09 -12.51
C ARG A 38 -5.97 -0.36 -12.07
N ASP A 39 -4.85 -0.68 -11.41
CA ASP A 39 -4.51 -2.05 -10.97
C ASP A 39 -5.45 -2.52 -9.84
N GLY A 40 -5.78 -1.61 -8.92
CA GLY A 40 -6.76 -1.88 -7.86
C GLY A 40 -8.12 -2.27 -8.41
N GLU A 41 -8.57 -1.60 -9.47
CA GLU A 41 -9.86 -1.89 -10.13
C GLU A 41 -9.84 -3.20 -10.94
N GLN A 42 -8.66 -3.77 -11.23
CA GLN A 42 -8.54 -5.08 -11.87
C GLN A 42 -8.90 -6.25 -10.94
N GLU A 43 -9.08 -6.02 -9.65
CA GLU A 43 -9.63 -7.03 -8.75
C GLU A 43 -11.07 -7.39 -9.16
N PRO A 44 -11.38 -8.66 -9.44
CA PRO A 44 -12.73 -9.06 -9.86
C PRO A 44 -13.81 -8.61 -8.86
N GLY A 45 -14.78 -7.86 -9.38
CA GLY A 45 -15.90 -7.33 -8.59
C GLY A 45 -15.69 -5.91 -8.03
N ILE A 46 -14.58 -5.25 -8.34
CA ILE A 46 -14.40 -3.81 -8.13
C ILE A 46 -14.74 -3.10 -9.44
N ILE A 47 -15.61 -2.11 -9.36
CA ILE A 47 -15.97 -1.24 -10.48
C ILE A 47 -16.12 0.16 -9.90
N PHE A 48 -15.27 1.08 -10.30
CA PHE A 48 -15.35 2.48 -9.91
C PHE A 48 -16.11 3.29 -10.97
N THR A 49 -17.10 4.03 -10.55
CA THR A 49 -17.72 5.04 -11.42
C THR A 49 -16.75 6.22 -11.61
N LYS A 50 -17.07 7.09 -12.57
CA LYS A 50 -16.30 8.33 -12.75
C LYS A 50 -16.23 9.15 -11.46
N GLU A 51 -17.35 9.29 -10.76
CA GLU A 51 -17.45 10.01 -9.49
C GLU A 51 -16.58 9.36 -8.39
N ASP A 52 -16.50 8.03 -8.36
CA ASP A 52 -15.61 7.30 -7.42
C ASP A 52 -14.13 7.58 -7.72
N LYS A 53 -13.72 7.49 -9.00
CA LYS A 53 -12.34 7.76 -9.41
C LYS A 53 -11.93 9.20 -9.07
N VAL A 54 -12.78 10.16 -9.36
CA VAL A 54 -12.54 11.59 -9.05
C VAL A 54 -12.43 11.81 -7.54
N ALA A 55 -13.28 11.18 -6.73
CA ALA A 55 -13.24 11.33 -5.28
C ALA A 55 -11.97 10.69 -4.69
N ILE A 56 -11.62 9.47 -5.12
CA ILE A 56 -10.39 8.79 -4.68
C ILE A 56 -9.14 9.59 -5.09
N ALA A 57 -9.07 10.09 -6.34
CA ALA A 57 -7.95 10.89 -6.80
C ALA A 57 -7.72 12.14 -5.94
N LYS A 58 -8.78 12.86 -5.56
CA LYS A 58 -8.69 14.00 -4.64
C LYS A 58 -8.15 13.61 -3.25
N ARG A 59 -8.54 12.44 -2.75
CA ARG A 59 -8.05 11.94 -1.46
C ARG A 59 -6.59 11.50 -1.54
N LEU A 60 -6.16 10.88 -2.62
CA LEU A 60 -4.78 10.51 -2.88
C LEU A 60 -3.86 11.76 -2.94
N ASP A 61 -4.28 12.79 -3.67
CA ASP A 61 -3.56 14.07 -3.74
C ASP A 61 -3.48 14.74 -2.36
N ALA A 62 -4.59 14.77 -1.61
CA ALA A 62 -4.64 15.31 -0.24
C ALA A 62 -3.69 14.56 0.71
N ALA A 63 -3.57 13.24 0.56
CA ALA A 63 -2.63 12.40 1.31
C ALA A 63 -1.16 12.62 0.90
N GLY A 64 -0.91 13.29 -0.22
CA GLY A 64 0.45 13.62 -0.67
C GLY A 64 1.07 12.58 -1.60
N VAL A 65 0.27 11.76 -2.28
CA VAL A 65 0.75 10.84 -3.32
C VAL A 65 1.36 11.64 -4.47
N HIS A 66 2.51 11.20 -5.00
CA HIS A 66 3.26 11.94 -6.01
C HIS A 66 2.70 11.76 -7.41
N ARG A 67 2.26 10.52 -7.71
CA ARG A 67 1.69 10.17 -9.01
C ARG A 67 0.45 9.30 -8.82
N ILE A 68 -0.54 9.47 -9.68
CA ILE A 68 -1.79 8.69 -9.69
C ILE A 68 -1.96 8.07 -11.08
N GLU A 69 -2.01 6.75 -11.15
CA GLU A 69 -2.42 6.02 -12.33
C GLU A 69 -3.95 5.97 -12.37
N ALA A 70 -4.56 6.90 -13.10
CA ALA A 70 -5.99 7.19 -13.01
C ALA A 70 -6.90 6.18 -13.73
N GLY A 71 -6.33 5.23 -14.47
CA GLY A 71 -7.06 4.20 -15.20
C GLY A 71 -6.45 3.90 -16.58
N CYS A 72 -7.24 3.21 -17.42
CA CYS A 72 -6.91 2.94 -18.81
C CYS A 72 -7.98 3.58 -19.71
N PRO A 73 -7.66 4.66 -20.45
CA PRO A 73 -8.68 5.43 -21.19
C PRO A 73 -9.30 4.64 -22.36
N MET A 74 -8.70 3.51 -22.72
CA MET A 74 -9.22 2.62 -23.79
C MET A 74 -10.21 1.59 -23.28
N THR A 75 -10.43 1.48 -21.96
CA THR A 75 -11.36 0.50 -21.39
C THR A 75 -12.81 0.89 -21.67
N SER A 76 -13.16 2.17 -21.46
CA SER A 76 -14.50 2.70 -21.68
C SER A 76 -14.50 4.21 -21.87
N GLU A 77 -15.59 4.75 -22.43
CA GLU A 77 -15.80 6.21 -22.50
C GLU A 77 -15.87 6.84 -21.11
N GLU A 78 -16.39 6.12 -20.14
CA GLU A 78 -16.46 6.56 -18.74
C GLU A 78 -15.09 6.68 -18.10
N ASP A 79 -14.19 5.71 -18.34
CA ASP A 79 -12.79 5.78 -17.89
C ASP A 79 -12.06 6.98 -18.50
N ALA A 80 -12.19 7.17 -19.81
CA ALA A 80 -11.61 8.34 -20.48
C ALA A 80 -12.15 9.66 -19.91
N ALA A 81 -13.45 9.73 -19.64
CA ALA A 81 -14.09 10.90 -19.02
C ALA A 81 -13.61 11.12 -17.57
N ALA A 82 -13.44 10.04 -16.79
CA ALA A 82 -12.91 10.12 -15.44
C ALA A 82 -11.47 10.66 -15.42
N ILE A 83 -10.59 10.09 -16.26
CA ILE A 83 -9.19 10.54 -16.38
C ILE A 83 -9.12 12.02 -16.79
N LYS A 84 -9.91 12.42 -17.79
CA LYS A 84 -9.96 13.80 -18.25
C LYS A 84 -10.43 14.77 -17.15
N GLU A 85 -11.46 14.37 -16.36
CA GLU A 85 -11.91 15.17 -15.23
C GLU A 85 -10.82 15.28 -14.15
N ILE A 86 -10.17 14.18 -13.78
CA ILE A 86 -9.06 14.16 -12.81
C ILE A 86 -7.94 15.11 -13.26
N CYS A 87 -7.54 15.06 -14.53
CA CYS A 87 -6.52 15.96 -15.07
C CYS A 87 -6.92 17.44 -14.99
N SER A 88 -8.22 17.77 -15.06
CA SER A 88 -8.74 19.13 -14.98
C SER A 88 -8.77 19.71 -13.56
N LEU A 89 -8.58 18.91 -12.53
CA LEU A 89 -8.72 19.33 -11.12
C LEU A 89 -7.56 20.18 -10.61
N GLY A 90 -6.43 20.25 -11.32
CA GLY A 90 -5.24 20.96 -10.87
C GLY A 90 -4.60 20.34 -9.62
N LEU A 91 -4.61 19.02 -9.52
CA LEU A 91 -3.96 18.27 -8.44
C LEU A 91 -2.46 18.51 -8.43
N LYS A 92 -1.80 18.31 -7.29
CA LYS A 92 -0.34 18.35 -7.16
C LYS A 92 0.29 17.09 -7.72
N ALA A 93 -0.38 15.95 -7.52
CA ALA A 93 0.02 14.67 -8.04
C ALA A 93 0.02 14.69 -9.57
N LYS A 94 1.06 14.10 -10.18
CA LYS A 94 1.12 13.88 -11.63
C LYS A 94 0.17 12.77 -12.03
N ILE A 95 -0.62 13.00 -13.07
CA ILE A 95 -1.62 12.05 -13.54
C ILE A 95 -1.06 11.21 -14.67
N TYR A 96 -1.07 9.91 -14.47
CA TYR A 96 -0.65 8.89 -15.44
C TYR A 96 -1.86 8.05 -15.84
N CYS A 97 -1.77 7.42 -17.01
CA CYS A 97 -2.70 6.37 -17.39
C CYS A 97 -1.96 5.18 -18.02
N PHE A 98 -2.58 4.01 -17.91
CA PHE A 98 -2.06 2.79 -18.51
C PHE A 98 -2.47 2.73 -19.98
N VAL A 99 -1.53 2.34 -20.86
CA VAL A 99 -1.74 2.22 -22.29
C VAL A 99 -1.00 1.00 -22.84
N ARG A 100 -1.57 0.43 -23.89
CA ARG A 100 -0.89 -0.62 -24.66
C ARG A 100 0.14 0.03 -25.57
N GLY A 101 1.10 -0.72 -26.05
CA GLY A 101 2.07 -0.26 -27.05
C GLY A 101 1.47 0.01 -28.44
N VAL A 102 0.38 0.79 -28.50
CA VAL A 102 -0.38 1.12 -29.74
C VAL A 102 -0.51 2.64 -29.86
N LEU A 103 -0.15 3.20 -31.01
CA LEU A 103 -0.08 4.67 -31.20
C LEU A 103 -1.41 5.39 -30.93
N SER A 104 -2.54 4.80 -31.33
CA SER A 104 -3.86 5.39 -31.05
C SER A 104 -4.19 5.54 -29.56
N ASP A 105 -3.61 4.69 -28.70
CA ASP A 105 -3.82 4.80 -27.26
C ASP A 105 -3.12 6.04 -26.71
N MET A 106 -1.97 6.43 -27.30
CA MET A 106 -1.22 7.65 -26.94
C MET A 106 -2.02 8.91 -27.28
N ASP A 107 -2.71 8.93 -28.46
CA ASP A 107 -3.57 10.05 -28.85
C ASP A 107 -4.71 10.25 -27.85
N VAL A 108 -5.35 9.15 -27.41
CA VAL A 108 -6.43 9.19 -26.41
C VAL A 108 -5.90 9.66 -25.05
N ALA A 109 -4.75 9.13 -24.62
CA ALA A 109 -4.10 9.56 -23.38
C ALA A 109 -3.79 11.07 -23.40
N LYS A 110 -3.21 11.55 -24.49
CA LYS A 110 -2.92 12.97 -24.69
C LYS A 110 -4.19 13.83 -24.67
N ALA A 111 -5.26 13.37 -25.31
CA ALA A 111 -6.55 14.07 -25.32
C ALA A 111 -7.23 14.12 -23.93
N CYS A 112 -6.91 13.17 -23.03
CA CYS A 112 -7.32 13.22 -21.63
C CYS A 112 -6.54 14.24 -20.80
N GLY A 113 -5.36 14.68 -21.26
CA GLY A 113 -4.55 15.68 -20.58
C GLY A 113 -3.61 15.13 -19.50
N VAL A 114 -3.25 13.83 -19.56
CA VAL A 114 -2.33 13.21 -18.60
C VAL A 114 -0.92 13.78 -18.71
N ASP A 115 -0.16 13.76 -17.61
CA ASP A 115 1.26 14.13 -17.56
C ASP A 115 2.15 13.03 -18.16
N GLY A 116 1.75 11.78 -18.03
CA GLY A 116 2.53 10.64 -18.50
C GLY A 116 1.72 9.39 -18.76
N VAL A 117 2.38 8.39 -19.33
CA VAL A 117 1.82 7.10 -19.67
C VAL A 117 2.67 5.95 -19.14
N ILE A 118 2.01 4.85 -18.76
CA ILE A 118 2.64 3.59 -18.43
C ILE A 118 2.38 2.66 -19.62
N ILE A 119 3.45 2.35 -20.38
CA ILE A 119 3.35 1.58 -21.63
C ILE A 119 3.71 0.12 -21.36
N GLU A 120 2.73 -0.76 -21.47
CA GLU A 120 2.93 -2.20 -21.28
C GLU A 120 3.42 -2.90 -22.54
N VAL A 121 4.47 -3.71 -22.34
CA VAL A 121 4.95 -4.72 -23.29
C VAL A 121 5.39 -5.95 -22.49
N PRO A 122 5.09 -7.20 -22.91
CA PRO A 122 5.58 -8.38 -22.20
C PRO A 122 7.10 -8.38 -22.05
N GLY A 123 7.57 -8.51 -20.81
CA GLY A 123 9.00 -8.47 -20.45
C GLY A 123 9.63 -9.83 -20.31
N SER A 124 8.86 -10.93 -20.30
CA SER A 124 9.37 -12.29 -20.27
C SER A 124 9.21 -12.99 -21.61
N GLU A 125 10.15 -13.89 -21.93
CA GLU A 125 10.09 -14.69 -23.16
C GLU A 125 8.80 -15.50 -23.24
N GLN A 126 8.37 -16.07 -22.10
CA GLN A 126 7.17 -16.89 -22.00
C GLN A 126 5.90 -16.09 -22.36
N MET A 127 5.75 -14.86 -21.81
CA MET A 127 4.61 -14.01 -22.16
C MET A 127 4.70 -13.49 -23.60
N LEU A 128 5.88 -13.12 -24.06
CA LEU A 128 6.07 -12.57 -25.38
C LEU A 128 5.77 -13.64 -26.46
N GLN A 129 6.38 -14.81 -26.36
CA GLN A 129 6.22 -15.88 -27.35
C GLN A 129 4.93 -16.69 -27.14
N GLY A 130 4.61 -17.06 -25.90
CA GLY A 130 3.43 -17.87 -25.57
C GLY A 130 2.12 -17.09 -25.55
N GLY A 131 2.14 -15.89 -24.96
CA GLY A 131 0.97 -15.03 -24.83
C GLY A 131 0.66 -14.24 -26.11
N MET A 132 1.60 -13.43 -26.56
CA MET A 132 1.40 -12.56 -27.73
C MET A 132 1.79 -13.21 -29.06
N ARG A 133 2.55 -14.31 -29.07
CA ARG A 133 3.13 -14.94 -30.28
C ARG A 133 4.02 -13.96 -31.05
N TRP A 134 4.78 -13.15 -30.35
CA TRP A 134 5.74 -12.19 -30.90
C TRP A 134 7.17 -12.68 -30.70
N GLY A 135 8.03 -12.41 -31.69
CA GLY A 135 9.48 -12.48 -31.49
C GLY A 135 10.03 -11.17 -30.95
N MET A 136 11.27 -11.20 -30.45
CA MET A 136 11.98 -10.06 -29.85
C MET A 136 12.00 -8.84 -30.79
N GLU A 137 12.34 -9.02 -32.06
CA GLU A 137 12.43 -7.92 -33.06
C GLU A 137 11.08 -7.19 -33.21
N LYS A 138 9.98 -7.94 -33.22
CA LYS A 138 8.64 -7.34 -33.34
C LYS A 138 8.29 -6.55 -32.07
N ALA A 139 8.66 -7.07 -30.89
CA ALA A 139 8.43 -6.40 -29.63
C ALA A 139 9.23 -5.09 -29.54
N ILE A 140 10.52 -5.16 -29.86
CA ILE A 140 11.40 -3.97 -29.91
C ILE A 140 10.83 -2.92 -30.86
N LYS A 141 10.45 -3.31 -32.09
CA LYS A 141 9.88 -2.37 -33.07
C LYS A 141 8.61 -1.69 -32.54
N ALA A 142 7.64 -2.47 -32.09
CA ALA A 142 6.38 -1.92 -31.59
C ALA A 142 6.58 -1.02 -30.37
N ALA A 143 7.42 -1.45 -29.43
CA ALA A 143 7.73 -0.66 -28.22
C ALA A 143 8.50 0.61 -28.56
N SER A 144 9.46 0.57 -29.46
CA SER A 144 10.23 1.77 -29.85
C SER A 144 9.35 2.82 -30.54
N GLU A 145 8.47 2.38 -31.44
CA GLU A 145 7.51 3.27 -32.13
C GLU A 145 6.55 3.92 -31.11
N ALA A 146 5.99 3.13 -30.19
CA ALA A 146 5.04 3.63 -29.20
C ALA A 146 5.68 4.59 -28.19
N THR A 147 6.83 4.21 -27.62
CA THR A 147 7.53 5.04 -26.62
C THR A 147 8.08 6.34 -27.22
N LYS A 148 8.60 6.27 -28.46
CA LYS A 148 9.02 7.47 -29.20
C LYS A 148 7.84 8.42 -29.43
N TYR A 149 6.72 7.90 -29.91
CA TYR A 149 5.54 8.70 -30.20
C TYR A 149 4.97 9.36 -28.94
N ALA A 150 4.89 8.64 -27.82
CA ALA A 150 4.47 9.20 -26.55
C ALA A 150 5.37 10.37 -26.11
N HIS A 151 6.69 10.21 -26.26
CA HIS A 151 7.66 11.27 -25.97
C HIS A 151 7.50 12.47 -26.90
N GLU A 152 7.29 12.27 -28.20
CA GLU A 152 7.03 13.34 -29.17
C GLU A 152 5.74 14.13 -28.88
N LEU A 153 4.74 13.48 -28.26
CA LEU A 153 3.55 14.14 -27.71
C LEU A 153 3.81 14.92 -26.41
N GLY A 154 5.03 14.88 -25.87
CA GLY A 154 5.40 15.53 -24.62
C GLY A 154 4.87 14.82 -23.37
N LEU A 155 4.65 13.52 -23.43
CA LEU A 155 4.27 12.68 -22.30
C LEU A 155 5.50 12.08 -21.62
N MET A 156 5.50 12.01 -20.29
CA MET A 156 6.45 11.19 -19.55
C MET A 156 6.15 9.72 -19.80
N VAL A 157 7.18 8.90 -19.95
CA VAL A 157 7.02 7.49 -20.32
C VAL A 157 7.64 6.58 -19.25
N THR A 158 6.81 5.80 -18.56
CA THR A 158 7.25 4.64 -17.78
C THR A 158 7.10 3.39 -18.64
N PHE A 159 8.21 2.73 -18.97
CA PHE A 159 8.18 1.45 -19.66
C PHE A 159 7.83 0.32 -18.68
N PHE A 160 6.83 -0.46 -18.99
CA PHE A 160 6.25 -1.45 -18.09
C PHE A 160 6.36 -2.89 -18.68
N PRO A 161 7.52 -3.55 -18.53
CA PRO A 161 7.74 -4.91 -19.02
C PRO A 161 7.01 -5.91 -18.11
N SER A 162 5.77 -6.28 -18.46
CA SER A 162 4.99 -7.23 -17.66
C SER A 162 5.70 -8.57 -17.54
N ASP A 163 5.62 -9.21 -16.34
CA ASP A 163 6.29 -10.46 -16.00
C ASP A 163 7.83 -10.41 -16.03
N ALA A 164 8.41 -9.22 -15.80
CA ALA A 164 9.86 -9.06 -15.73
C ALA A 164 10.51 -9.92 -14.64
N SER A 165 9.78 -10.24 -13.58
CA SER A 165 10.27 -11.09 -12.47
C SER A 165 10.64 -12.52 -12.90
N ARG A 166 9.99 -13.05 -13.93
CA ARG A 166 10.29 -14.40 -14.45
C ARG A 166 11.10 -14.38 -15.75
N SER A 167 11.62 -13.21 -16.10
CA SER A 167 12.47 -13.04 -17.27
C SER A 167 13.93 -13.38 -16.94
N ASP A 168 14.64 -13.95 -17.91
CA ASP A 168 16.09 -13.95 -17.89
C ASP A 168 16.62 -12.50 -18.04
N MET A 169 17.67 -12.15 -17.28
CA MET A 169 18.19 -10.78 -17.29
C MET A 169 18.79 -10.36 -18.63
N ASP A 170 19.38 -11.31 -19.38
CA ASP A 170 19.93 -11.02 -20.71
C ASP A 170 18.80 -10.77 -21.70
N PHE A 171 17.71 -11.55 -21.63
CA PHE A 171 16.51 -11.32 -22.42
C PHE A 171 15.90 -9.95 -22.14
N LEU A 172 15.67 -9.61 -20.85
CA LEU A 172 15.06 -8.35 -20.45
C LEU A 172 15.92 -7.15 -20.86
N SER A 173 17.24 -7.22 -20.62
CA SER A 173 18.15 -6.12 -21.02
C SER A 173 18.27 -5.97 -22.54
N THR A 174 18.17 -7.08 -23.30
CA THR A 174 18.15 -7.05 -24.77
C THR A 174 16.90 -6.34 -25.27
N LEU A 175 15.73 -6.63 -24.69
CA LEU A 175 14.48 -5.93 -25.02
C LEU A 175 14.60 -4.42 -24.76
N LEU A 176 15.00 -4.04 -23.54
CA LEU A 176 15.04 -2.64 -23.11
C LEU A 176 16.05 -1.81 -23.89
N ASN A 177 17.27 -2.32 -24.05
CA ASN A 177 18.31 -1.65 -24.82
C ASN A 177 17.93 -1.62 -26.33
N GLY A 178 17.36 -2.71 -26.84
CA GLY A 178 16.87 -2.77 -28.21
C GLY A 178 15.81 -1.71 -28.52
N VAL A 179 14.93 -1.40 -27.56
CA VAL A 179 13.95 -0.30 -27.71
C VAL A 179 14.67 1.05 -27.78
N LEU A 180 15.66 1.32 -26.94
CA LEU A 180 16.44 2.56 -26.95
C LEU A 180 17.27 2.68 -28.24
N ASP A 181 17.96 1.62 -28.63
CA ASP A 181 18.81 1.57 -29.83
C ASP A 181 18.00 1.77 -31.14
N ALA A 182 16.73 1.33 -31.14
CA ALA A 182 15.80 1.54 -32.24
C ALA A 182 15.17 2.95 -32.25
N GLY A 183 15.60 3.85 -31.35
CA GLY A 183 15.14 5.24 -31.26
C GLY A 183 13.90 5.44 -30.40
N GLY A 184 13.49 4.44 -29.64
CA GLY A 184 12.46 4.58 -28.60
C GLY A 184 12.95 5.42 -27.43
N HIS A 185 12.03 5.90 -26.59
CA HIS A 185 12.33 6.70 -25.40
C HIS A 185 11.49 6.24 -24.22
N PHE A 186 12.11 6.11 -23.07
CA PHE A 186 11.40 6.04 -21.78
C PHE A 186 12.22 6.76 -20.70
N ASP A 187 11.51 7.41 -19.79
CA ASP A 187 12.11 8.16 -18.68
C ASP A 187 12.50 7.21 -17.55
N SER A 188 11.73 6.15 -17.35
CA SER A 188 11.95 5.12 -16.34
C SER A 188 11.47 3.75 -16.83
N VAL A 189 11.93 2.70 -16.15
CA VAL A 189 11.47 1.32 -16.35
C VAL A 189 10.94 0.76 -15.04
N ALA A 190 9.74 0.19 -15.05
CA ALA A 190 9.20 -0.53 -13.92
C ALA A 190 9.78 -1.96 -13.87
N LEU A 191 10.30 -2.40 -12.73
CA LEU A 191 10.51 -3.81 -12.46
C LEU A 191 9.17 -4.41 -12.05
N VAL A 192 8.56 -5.17 -12.97
CA VAL A 192 7.19 -5.64 -12.84
C VAL A 192 7.16 -7.11 -12.41
N ASP A 193 6.65 -7.35 -11.21
CA ASP A 193 6.38 -8.69 -10.67
C ASP A 193 4.89 -9.02 -10.81
N THR A 194 4.46 -9.30 -12.02
CA THR A 194 3.06 -9.54 -12.38
C THR A 194 2.42 -10.67 -11.55
N PHE A 195 3.19 -11.62 -11.07
CA PHE A 195 2.69 -12.82 -10.37
C PHE A 195 3.19 -12.93 -8.93
N GLY A 196 3.74 -11.85 -8.36
CA GLY A 196 4.23 -11.83 -6.98
C GLY A 196 5.32 -12.87 -6.70
N ALA A 197 6.17 -13.16 -7.68
CA ALA A 197 7.09 -14.30 -7.67
C ALA A 197 8.50 -13.98 -7.14
N PHE A 198 8.78 -12.72 -6.81
CA PHE A 198 10.08 -12.32 -6.25
C PHE A 198 10.23 -12.61 -4.76
N SER A 199 11.43 -13.03 -4.37
CA SER A 199 11.93 -12.75 -3.02
C SER A 199 12.49 -11.32 -2.95
N PRO A 200 12.57 -10.70 -1.75
CA PRO A 200 13.20 -9.39 -1.58
C PRO A 200 14.62 -9.30 -2.14
N GLU A 201 15.42 -10.36 -1.96
CA GLU A 201 16.80 -10.45 -2.45
C GLU A 201 16.86 -10.50 -3.98
N GLY A 202 15.95 -11.25 -4.60
CA GLY A 202 15.83 -11.36 -6.06
C GLY A 202 15.47 -10.01 -6.68
N ALA A 203 14.48 -9.30 -6.12
CA ALA A 203 14.11 -7.98 -6.57
C ALA A 203 15.25 -6.97 -6.43
N ALA A 204 15.94 -6.95 -5.29
CA ALA A 204 17.09 -6.08 -5.08
C ALA A 204 18.23 -6.36 -6.09
N TYR A 205 18.48 -7.62 -6.42
CA TYR A 205 19.44 -8.00 -7.46
C TYR A 205 19.02 -7.46 -8.83
N MET A 206 17.77 -7.69 -9.22
CA MET A 206 17.27 -7.26 -10.53
C MET A 206 17.27 -5.73 -10.69
N VAL A 207 16.95 -4.98 -9.64
CA VAL A 207 17.08 -3.50 -9.66
C VAL A 207 18.49 -3.07 -9.95
N LYS A 208 19.49 -3.62 -9.24
CA LYS A 208 20.91 -3.30 -9.46
C LYS A 208 21.35 -3.62 -10.88
N GLU A 209 20.92 -4.77 -11.41
CA GLU A 209 21.24 -5.16 -12.78
C GLU A 209 20.57 -4.27 -13.83
N LEU A 210 19.32 -3.89 -13.65
CA LEU A 210 18.63 -2.93 -14.53
C LEU A 210 19.33 -1.58 -14.55
N LEU A 211 19.64 -1.03 -13.39
CA LEU A 211 20.39 0.23 -13.27
C LEU A 211 21.75 0.14 -13.99
N ARG A 212 22.46 -0.96 -13.83
CA ARG A 212 23.79 -1.19 -14.44
C ARG A 212 23.72 -1.40 -15.96
N ARG A 213 22.75 -2.19 -16.45
CA ARG A 213 22.70 -2.64 -17.86
C ARG A 213 21.93 -1.70 -18.77
N VAL A 214 20.90 -1.03 -18.23
CA VAL A 214 20.02 -0.17 -19.01
C VAL A 214 20.29 1.31 -18.74
N GLY A 215 20.75 1.65 -17.53
CA GLY A 215 21.10 3.01 -17.16
C GLY A 215 19.90 3.96 -17.04
N LYS A 216 18.71 3.43 -16.86
CA LYS A 216 17.48 4.21 -16.65
C LYS A 216 17.01 4.09 -15.19
N PRO A 217 16.33 5.13 -14.66
CA PRO A 217 15.69 5.05 -13.34
C PRO A 217 14.73 3.86 -13.28
N VAL A 218 14.72 3.15 -12.12
CA VAL A 218 13.88 1.95 -11.92
C VAL A 218 12.74 2.25 -10.97
N GLU A 219 11.54 1.83 -11.33
CA GLU A 219 10.33 1.84 -10.49
C GLU A 219 10.03 0.40 -10.04
N ALA A 220 9.30 0.22 -8.93
CA ALA A 220 9.00 -1.09 -8.34
C ALA A 220 7.50 -1.34 -8.35
N HIS A 221 7.05 -2.39 -9.06
CA HIS A 221 5.64 -2.80 -9.13
C HIS A 221 5.50 -4.28 -8.79
N PHE A 222 4.99 -4.61 -7.62
CA PHE A 222 4.97 -5.97 -7.09
C PHE A 222 3.61 -6.39 -6.57
N HIS A 223 3.14 -7.59 -7.00
CA HIS A 223 1.93 -8.23 -6.49
C HIS A 223 2.18 -9.02 -5.21
N GLU A 224 1.09 -9.39 -4.50
CA GLU A 224 1.09 -9.91 -3.12
C GLU A 224 0.92 -11.43 -3.04
N ASP A 225 1.08 -12.17 -4.16
CA ASP A 225 0.71 -13.60 -4.24
C ASP A 225 1.41 -14.50 -3.20
N PHE A 226 2.61 -14.15 -2.76
CA PHE A 226 3.31 -14.82 -1.66
C PHE A 226 3.31 -14.03 -0.33
N GLY A 227 2.55 -12.93 -0.23
CA GLY A 227 2.54 -12.12 0.98
C GLY A 227 3.81 -11.30 1.19
N LEU A 228 4.57 -10.99 0.13
CA LEU A 228 5.90 -10.39 0.23
C LEU A 228 6.04 -9.03 -0.47
N SER A 229 4.95 -8.45 -0.99
CA SER A 229 5.05 -7.23 -1.81
C SER A 229 5.69 -6.07 -1.07
N VAL A 230 5.33 -5.81 0.20
CA VAL A 230 5.94 -4.72 0.99
C VAL A 230 7.44 -4.95 1.23
N PRO A 231 7.92 -6.09 1.78
CA PRO A 231 9.34 -6.31 1.96
C PRO A 231 10.12 -6.32 0.64
N THR A 232 9.51 -6.82 -0.45
CA THR A 232 10.12 -6.82 -1.78
C THR A 232 10.25 -5.41 -2.35
N THR A 233 9.23 -4.55 -2.19
CA THR A 233 9.27 -3.14 -2.58
C THR A 233 10.35 -2.38 -1.79
N ILE A 234 10.44 -2.59 -0.48
CA ILE A 234 11.49 -1.98 0.34
C ILE A 234 12.88 -2.45 -0.10
N ALA A 235 13.04 -3.73 -0.44
CA ALA A 235 14.31 -4.25 -0.94
C ALA A 235 14.71 -3.64 -2.29
N ALA A 236 13.74 -3.42 -3.19
CA ALA A 236 13.96 -2.72 -4.46
C ALA A 236 14.37 -1.26 -4.24
N LEU A 237 13.70 -0.52 -3.34
CA LEU A 237 14.04 0.85 -2.98
C LEU A 237 15.44 0.93 -2.35
N LYS A 238 15.80 0.02 -1.45
CA LYS A 238 17.15 -0.10 -0.88
C LYS A 238 18.23 -0.40 -1.93
N ALA A 239 17.85 -0.97 -3.05
CA ALA A 239 18.75 -1.29 -4.16
C ALA A 239 18.89 -0.14 -5.16
N GLY A 240 18.12 0.95 -5.02
CA GLY A 240 18.20 2.14 -5.85
C GLY A 240 16.98 2.39 -6.75
N ALA A 241 15.88 1.63 -6.63
CA ALA A 241 14.62 2.01 -7.24
C ALA A 241 14.12 3.31 -6.61
N PHE A 242 13.57 4.24 -7.42
CA PHE A 242 13.20 5.56 -6.93
C PHE A 242 11.71 5.74 -6.68
N CYS A 243 10.87 4.90 -7.29
CA CYS A 243 9.42 4.98 -7.19
C CYS A 243 8.83 3.62 -6.81
N ALA A 244 7.87 3.62 -5.89
CA ALA A 244 7.07 2.46 -5.53
C ALA A 244 5.65 2.59 -6.07
N HIS A 245 5.18 1.57 -6.79
CA HIS A 245 3.79 1.43 -7.19
C HIS A 245 3.01 0.75 -6.06
N VAL A 246 1.88 1.34 -5.69
CA VAL A 246 1.08 0.89 -4.55
C VAL A 246 -0.40 0.93 -4.87
N THR A 247 -1.19 0.24 -4.05
CA THR A 247 -2.64 0.42 -4.02
C THR A 247 -3.11 0.65 -2.58
N VAL A 248 -4.13 1.48 -2.41
CA VAL A 248 -4.78 1.64 -1.11
C VAL A 248 -5.41 0.32 -0.69
N ASN A 249 -5.21 -0.09 0.55
CA ASN A 249 -5.65 -1.38 1.08
C ASN A 249 -5.02 -2.61 0.40
N GLY A 250 -4.12 -2.44 -0.56
CA GLY A 250 -3.52 -3.53 -1.30
C GLY A 250 -4.50 -4.25 -2.23
N ILE A 251 -5.55 -3.59 -2.71
CA ILE A 251 -6.47 -4.16 -3.71
C ILE A 251 -5.75 -4.35 -5.05
N GLY A 252 -6.21 -5.30 -5.85
CA GLY A 252 -5.61 -5.61 -7.16
C GLY A 252 -5.87 -7.05 -7.58
N GLU A 253 -5.35 -7.44 -8.73
CA GLU A 253 -5.53 -8.80 -9.24
C GLU A 253 -5.06 -9.86 -8.23
N ARG A 254 -5.79 -10.97 -8.15
CA ARG A 254 -5.51 -12.17 -7.33
C ARG A 254 -5.38 -11.85 -5.83
N ALA A 255 -4.14 -11.78 -5.30
CA ALA A 255 -3.87 -11.44 -3.91
C ALA A 255 -3.68 -9.93 -3.67
N GLY A 256 -3.72 -9.12 -4.74
CA GLY A 256 -3.55 -7.69 -4.69
C GLY A 256 -2.14 -7.21 -5.02
N SER A 257 -1.89 -5.94 -4.80
CA SER A 257 -0.61 -5.25 -5.00
C SER A 257 -0.04 -4.73 -3.69
N CYS A 258 1.17 -4.16 -3.75
CA CYS A 258 1.82 -3.59 -2.58
C CYS A 258 0.92 -2.54 -1.90
N PRO A 259 0.48 -2.76 -0.66
CA PRO A 259 -0.39 -1.82 0.02
C PRO A 259 0.36 -0.54 0.44
N LEU A 260 -0.25 0.62 0.15
CA LEU A 260 0.29 1.95 0.46
C LEU A 260 0.65 2.08 1.94
N GLU A 261 -0.30 1.75 2.82
CA GLU A 261 -0.24 2.11 4.23
C GLU A 261 0.90 1.42 4.98
N PRO A 262 1.10 0.10 4.90
CA PRO A 262 2.23 -0.55 5.57
C PRO A 262 3.56 -0.21 4.90
N LEU A 263 3.60 0.07 3.59
CA LEU A 263 4.83 0.48 2.92
C LEU A 263 5.34 1.80 3.48
N VAL A 264 4.53 2.87 3.44
CA VAL A 264 4.97 4.21 3.83
C VAL A 264 5.27 4.30 5.34
N MET A 265 4.49 3.61 6.18
CA MET A 265 4.75 3.55 7.61
C MET A 265 6.02 2.76 7.94
N SER A 266 6.31 1.69 7.21
CA SER A 266 7.58 0.96 7.38
C SER A 266 8.76 1.80 6.95
N LEU A 267 8.70 2.47 5.79
CA LEU A 267 9.75 3.37 5.31
C LEU A 267 10.06 4.45 6.36
N GLN A 268 9.03 5.09 6.91
CA GLN A 268 9.17 6.12 7.93
C GLN A 268 9.78 5.58 9.24
N CYS A 269 9.13 4.59 9.83
CA CYS A 269 9.44 4.18 11.20
C CYS A 269 10.61 3.19 11.31
N LEU A 270 10.78 2.29 10.34
CA LEU A 270 11.80 1.23 10.38
C LEU A 270 13.06 1.59 9.59
N TYR A 271 12.93 2.42 8.55
CA TYR A 271 14.04 2.75 7.64
C TYR A 271 14.43 4.23 7.66
N GLY A 272 13.70 5.08 8.37
CA GLY A 272 14.00 6.51 8.47
C GLY A 272 13.85 7.27 7.14
N GLN A 273 13.04 6.76 6.22
CA GLN A 273 12.79 7.35 4.90
C GLN A 273 11.43 8.06 4.92
N ASP A 274 11.46 9.38 4.84
CA ASP A 274 10.25 10.19 4.71
C ASP A 274 9.83 10.25 3.22
N THR A 275 8.64 9.77 2.95
CA THR A 275 8.05 9.80 1.60
C THR A 275 7.18 11.06 1.36
N GLY A 276 7.03 11.94 2.34
CA GLY A 276 6.14 13.10 2.23
C GLY A 276 4.64 12.78 2.32
N ILE A 277 4.28 11.51 2.48
CA ILE A 277 2.87 11.09 2.67
C ILE A 277 2.37 11.57 4.05
N LYS A 278 1.16 12.10 4.10
CA LYS A 278 0.49 12.48 5.34
C LYS A 278 -0.13 11.25 5.99
N TYR A 279 0.55 10.73 7.00
CA TYR A 279 0.17 9.45 7.64
C TYR A 279 -1.20 9.51 8.33
N ASP A 280 -1.61 10.66 8.86
CA ASP A 280 -2.91 10.89 9.49
C ASP A 280 -4.09 10.80 8.53
N GLU A 281 -3.85 10.91 7.22
CA GLU A 281 -4.86 10.70 6.17
C GLU A 281 -5.07 9.21 5.82
N LEU A 282 -4.17 8.30 6.22
CA LEU A 282 -4.18 6.90 5.77
C LEU A 282 -5.47 6.15 6.13
N LEU A 283 -5.96 6.28 7.36
CA LEU A 283 -7.22 5.62 7.75
C LEU A 283 -8.43 6.18 6.98
N GLY A 284 -8.46 7.50 6.77
CA GLY A 284 -9.53 8.14 6.02
C GLY A 284 -9.55 7.70 4.57
N LEU A 285 -8.38 7.65 3.93
CA LEU A 285 -8.21 7.16 2.55
C LEU A 285 -8.59 5.68 2.43
N SER A 286 -8.12 4.84 3.35
CA SER A 286 -8.46 3.41 3.39
C SER A 286 -9.97 3.17 3.48
N LYS A 287 -10.68 3.91 4.35
CA LYS A 287 -12.14 3.81 4.50
C LYS A 287 -12.88 4.28 3.25
N GLU A 288 -12.42 5.36 2.62
CA GLU A 288 -13.01 5.89 1.38
C GLU A 288 -12.93 4.85 0.25
N VAL A 289 -11.74 4.27 0.03
CA VAL A 289 -11.56 3.23 -0.99
C VAL A 289 -12.35 1.98 -0.65
N ALA A 290 -12.39 1.54 0.60
CA ALA A 290 -13.19 0.39 1.02
C ALA A 290 -14.69 0.59 0.77
N ALA A 291 -15.21 1.79 1.06
CA ALA A 291 -16.62 2.10 0.84
C ALA A 291 -16.99 2.11 -0.65
N ARG A 292 -16.11 2.67 -1.52
CA ARG A 292 -16.36 2.78 -2.96
C ARG A 292 -16.12 1.47 -3.71
N SER A 293 -15.10 0.71 -3.30
CA SER A 293 -14.81 -0.60 -3.90
C SER A 293 -15.77 -1.71 -3.45
N GLY A 294 -16.52 -1.50 -2.37
CA GLY A 294 -17.33 -2.55 -1.73
C GLY A 294 -16.49 -3.64 -1.04
N LYS A 295 -15.18 -3.45 -0.89
CA LYS A 295 -14.27 -4.41 -0.25
C LYS A 295 -13.97 -3.98 1.18
N PRO A 296 -14.45 -4.72 2.20
CA PRO A 296 -14.21 -4.36 3.59
C PRO A 296 -12.75 -4.58 3.98
N VAL A 297 -12.19 -3.64 4.74
CA VAL A 297 -10.85 -3.80 5.32
C VAL A 297 -10.90 -4.81 6.47
N PRO A 298 -10.06 -5.86 6.46
CA PRO A 298 -9.98 -6.79 7.59
C PRO A 298 -9.68 -6.06 8.91
N PRO A 299 -10.36 -6.38 10.01
CA PRO A 299 -10.16 -5.69 11.30
C PRO A 299 -8.70 -5.72 11.81
N THR A 300 -7.91 -6.70 11.38
CA THR A 300 -6.51 -6.89 11.75
C THR A 300 -5.53 -6.46 10.65
N LYS A 301 -6.00 -5.77 9.58
CA LYS A 301 -5.12 -5.25 8.53
C LYS A 301 -4.09 -4.30 9.12
N ALA A 302 -2.82 -4.49 8.78
CA ALA A 302 -1.74 -3.62 9.24
C ALA A 302 -2.06 -2.13 8.95
N ILE A 303 -1.75 -1.25 9.87
CA ILE A 303 -1.90 0.21 9.86
C ILE A 303 -3.36 0.70 9.93
N VAL A 304 -4.28 0.14 9.14
CA VAL A 304 -5.66 0.66 8.96
C VAL A 304 -6.77 -0.22 9.53
N GLY A 305 -6.44 -1.39 10.05
CA GLY A 305 -7.42 -2.30 10.66
C GLY A 305 -8.09 -1.71 11.90
N SER A 306 -9.38 -1.94 12.08
CA SER A 306 -10.19 -1.33 13.15
C SER A 306 -9.90 -1.89 14.56
N ARG A 307 -9.15 -3.00 14.68
CA ARG A 307 -8.82 -3.63 15.97
C ARG A 307 -7.33 -3.58 16.32
N LEU A 308 -6.51 -2.80 15.62
CA LEU A 308 -5.07 -2.75 15.86
C LEU A 308 -4.69 -2.20 17.23
N PHE A 309 -5.39 -1.17 17.68
CA PHE A 309 -5.17 -0.54 18.98
C PHE A 309 -6.25 -0.97 19.97
N GLY A 310 -6.28 -2.28 20.26
CA GLY A 310 -7.28 -2.82 21.17
C GLY A 310 -6.83 -4.07 21.90
N TRP A 311 -7.22 -4.19 23.17
CA TRP A 311 -6.86 -5.34 23.98
C TRP A 311 -8.06 -5.95 24.69
N GLU A 312 -8.18 -7.27 24.62
CA GLU A 312 -9.11 -8.08 25.42
C GLU A 312 -8.36 -8.80 26.57
N THR A 313 -7.08 -9.13 26.35
CA THR A 313 -6.27 -9.92 27.29
C THR A 313 -5.87 -9.10 28.50
N GLY A 314 -6.11 -9.62 29.72
CA GLY A 314 -5.93 -8.88 30.96
C GLY A 314 -4.51 -8.37 31.23
N LEU A 315 -3.46 -9.11 30.84
CA LEU A 315 -2.08 -8.70 31.10
C LEU A 315 -1.68 -7.48 30.27
N PRO A 316 -1.83 -7.44 28.93
CA PRO A 316 -1.60 -6.23 28.14
C PRO A 316 -2.48 -5.05 28.56
N THR A 317 -3.76 -5.30 28.88
CA THR A 317 -4.66 -4.26 29.40
C THR A 317 -4.14 -3.64 30.69
N GLY A 318 -3.59 -4.47 31.58
CA GLY A 318 -2.98 -3.97 32.83
C GLY A 318 -1.70 -3.15 32.59
N TYR A 319 -0.91 -3.48 31.58
CA TYR A 319 0.22 -2.64 31.16
C TYR A 319 -0.25 -1.32 30.55
N TRP A 320 -1.23 -1.35 29.67
CA TRP A 320 -1.86 -0.15 29.11
C TRP A 320 -2.42 0.78 30.19
N GLN A 321 -3.17 0.25 31.15
CA GLN A 321 -3.73 1.02 32.25
C GLN A 321 -2.67 1.81 33.03
N LYS A 322 -1.46 1.25 33.18
CA LYS A 322 -0.34 1.86 33.91
C LYS A 322 0.49 2.82 33.09
N SER A 323 0.53 2.63 31.77
CA SER A 323 1.46 3.35 30.90
C SER A 323 0.79 4.44 30.04
N ARG A 324 -0.51 4.38 29.82
CA ARG A 324 -1.23 5.27 28.88
C ARG A 324 -1.00 6.76 29.14
N ASP A 325 -0.94 7.16 30.42
CA ASP A 325 -0.78 8.55 30.83
C ASP A 325 0.71 8.95 31.00
N ILE A 326 1.62 7.98 30.94
CA ILE A 326 3.08 8.19 31.04
C ILE A 326 3.71 8.20 29.66
N ASN A 327 3.56 7.10 28.92
CA ASN A 327 4.06 6.93 27.57
C ASN A 327 3.28 5.82 26.85
N PRO A 328 2.32 6.15 25.98
CA PRO A 328 1.55 5.18 25.21
C PRO A 328 2.39 4.21 24.36
N LEU A 329 3.57 4.66 23.89
CA LEU A 329 4.48 3.85 23.06
C LEU A 329 5.08 2.64 23.78
N ILE A 330 4.91 2.50 25.09
CA ILE A 330 5.26 1.28 25.82
C ILE A 330 4.42 0.09 25.31
N MET A 331 3.21 0.35 24.81
CA MET A 331 2.27 -0.67 24.39
C MET A 331 2.00 -0.70 22.89
N MET A 332 2.67 0.13 22.10
CA MET A 332 2.49 0.20 20.65
C MET A 332 3.75 0.69 19.95
N PRO A 333 4.05 0.23 18.72
CA PRO A 333 5.26 0.62 17.99
C PRO A 333 5.20 2.03 17.42
N TYR A 334 3.99 2.54 17.17
CA TYR A 334 3.73 3.93 16.75
C TYR A 334 2.42 4.40 17.38
N HIS A 335 2.31 5.70 17.63
CA HIS A 335 1.13 6.28 18.25
C HIS A 335 -0.07 6.20 17.28
N PHE A 336 -1.22 5.79 17.79
CA PHE A 336 -2.42 5.57 16.97
C PHE A 336 -2.84 6.80 16.16
N SER A 337 -2.65 8.01 16.69
CA SER A 337 -3.00 9.25 15.99
C SER A 337 -2.15 9.50 14.73
N MET A 338 -0.95 8.90 14.63
CA MET A 338 -0.12 9.06 13.42
C MET A 338 -0.82 8.60 12.15
N THR A 339 -1.70 7.63 12.25
CA THR A 339 -2.39 7.03 11.10
C THR A 339 -3.89 7.37 11.05
N GLY A 340 -4.33 8.35 11.87
CA GLY A 340 -5.73 8.73 12.00
C GLY A 340 -6.58 7.72 12.76
N GLN A 341 -5.96 6.73 13.43
CA GLN A 341 -6.67 5.74 14.24
C GLN A 341 -7.21 6.39 15.54
N PRO A 342 -8.36 5.93 16.03
CA PRO A 342 -8.90 6.35 17.30
C PRO A 342 -8.04 5.85 18.47
N ALA A 343 -8.26 6.43 19.65
CA ALA A 343 -7.65 5.96 20.89
C ALA A 343 -7.93 4.46 21.14
N PRO A 344 -7.01 3.76 21.84
CA PRO A 344 -7.14 2.33 22.06
C PRO A 344 -8.46 1.92 22.72
N HIS A 345 -9.07 0.86 22.21
CA HIS A 345 -10.31 0.28 22.71
C HIS A 345 -10.03 -0.95 23.58
N ILE A 346 -10.66 -0.99 24.76
CA ILE A 346 -10.59 -2.18 25.63
C ILE A 346 -11.82 -3.03 25.41
N TYR A 347 -11.59 -4.22 24.87
CA TYR A 347 -12.59 -5.26 24.70
C TYR A 347 -12.80 -6.05 26.01
N ILE A 348 -13.99 -6.61 26.18
CA ILE A 348 -14.34 -7.45 27.33
C ILE A 348 -14.84 -8.80 26.87
N GLY A 349 -14.23 -9.87 27.36
CA GLY A 349 -14.56 -11.24 26.93
C GLY A 349 -13.80 -12.32 27.68
N LYS A 350 -13.67 -13.49 27.08
CA LYS A 350 -13.09 -14.68 27.70
C LYS A 350 -11.70 -14.47 28.30
N LYS A 351 -10.86 -13.61 27.70
CA LYS A 351 -9.46 -13.42 28.11
C LYS A 351 -9.28 -12.24 29.07
N SER A 352 -10.36 -11.55 29.42
CA SER A 352 -10.32 -10.35 30.24
C SER A 352 -9.96 -10.61 31.70
N GLY A 353 -9.35 -9.60 32.30
CA GLY A 353 -8.96 -9.54 33.73
C GLY A 353 -9.52 -8.30 34.41
N ALA A 354 -9.12 -8.07 35.67
CA ALA A 354 -9.60 -6.95 36.47
C ALA A 354 -9.32 -5.57 35.82
N ALA A 355 -8.19 -5.40 35.13
CA ALA A 355 -7.88 -4.18 34.40
C ALA A 355 -8.88 -3.87 33.28
N ASN A 356 -9.40 -4.91 32.60
CA ASN A 356 -10.44 -4.72 31.58
C ASN A 356 -11.73 -4.22 32.23
N VAL A 357 -12.14 -4.79 33.35
CA VAL A 357 -13.33 -4.34 34.11
C VAL A 357 -13.18 -2.88 34.51
N ALA A 358 -12.02 -2.49 35.07
CA ALA A 358 -11.79 -1.11 35.50
C ALA A 358 -11.87 -0.12 34.31
N LEU A 359 -11.18 -0.40 33.19
CA LEU A 359 -11.14 0.49 32.03
C LEU A 359 -12.47 0.50 31.25
N VAL A 360 -13.19 -0.62 31.19
CA VAL A 360 -14.51 -0.64 30.55
C VAL A 360 -15.53 0.12 31.42
N ASN A 361 -15.49 -0.02 32.74
CA ASN A 361 -16.33 0.79 33.64
C ASN A 361 -16.04 2.28 33.48
N GLU A 362 -14.76 2.68 33.45
CA GLU A 362 -14.35 4.07 33.20
C GLU A 362 -14.93 4.60 31.88
N ARG A 363 -14.78 3.85 30.79
CA ARG A 363 -15.28 4.22 29.45
C ARG A 363 -16.81 4.34 29.40
N LEU A 364 -17.52 3.47 30.12
CA LEU A 364 -18.99 3.43 30.15
C LEU A 364 -19.59 4.35 31.21
N GLY A 365 -18.77 5.04 32.02
CA GLY A 365 -19.27 5.87 33.12
C GLY A 365 -19.91 5.09 34.26
N LEU A 366 -19.54 3.79 34.40
CA LEU A 366 -20.01 2.95 35.50
C LEU A 366 -19.13 3.14 36.73
N ALA A 367 -19.71 2.96 37.92
CA ALA A 367 -18.97 3.04 39.15
C ALA A 367 -17.85 1.98 39.24
N PRO A 368 -16.68 2.29 39.79
CA PRO A 368 -15.65 1.29 40.03
C PRO A 368 -16.13 0.22 41.03
N ILE A 369 -15.73 -1.03 40.80
CA ILE A 369 -16.01 -2.13 41.72
C ILE A 369 -14.80 -2.34 42.62
N GLU A 370 -14.89 -1.91 43.90
CA GLU A 370 -13.81 -2.04 44.88
C GLU A 370 -13.64 -3.48 45.40
N ASP A 371 -14.75 -4.23 45.50
CA ASP A 371 -14.78 -5.61 45.97
C ASP A 371 -14.19 -6.56 44.94
N LYS A 372 -13.06 -7.19 45.30
CA LYS A 372 -12.36 -8.14 44.43
C LYS A 372 -13.17 -9.39 44.10
N ASP A 373 -14.06 -9.82 45.01
CA ASP A 373 -14.89 -11.03 44.80
C ASP A 373 -16.05 -10.71 43.85
N LYS A 374 -16.60 -9.51 43.89
CA LYS A 374 -17.54 -9.01 42.86
C LYS A 374 -16.86 -8.89 41.46
N VAL A 375 -15.63 -8.38 41.38
CA VAL A 375 -14.88 -8.37 40.12
C VAL A 375 -14.67 -9.79 39.57
N LYS A 376 -14.34 -10.76 40.42
CA LYS A 376 -14.20 -12.17 40.02
C LYS A 376 -15.52 -12.75 39.54
N ALA A 377 -16.62 -12.48 40.24
CA ALA A 377 -17.95 -12.94 39.87
C ALA A 377 -18.39 -12.39 38.52
N LEU A 378 -18.17 -11.07 38.30
CA LEU A 378 -18.43 -10.41 37.01
C LEU A 378 -17.59 -11.04 35.88
N LEU A 379 -16.29 -11.21 36.11
CA LEU A 379 -15.41 -11.84 35.13
C LEU A 379 -15.81 -13.28 34.80
N HIS A 380 -16.34 -14.03 35.77
CA HIS A 380 -16.84 -15.38 35.53
C HIS A 380 -18.02 -15.34 34.56
N LYS A 381 -19.04 -14.51 34.83
CA LYS A 381 -20.19 -14.32 33.95
C LYS A 381 -19.81 -13.84 32.55
N VAL A 382 -18.88 -12.86 32.47
CA VAL A 382 -18.31 -12.34 31.20
C VAL A 382 -17.70 -13.48 30.37
N LYS A 383 -16.89 -14.33 30.99
CA LYS A 383 -16.23 -15.45 30.31
C LYS A 383 -17.24 -16.50 29.83
N GLU A 384 -18.23 -16.85 30.66
CA GLU A 384 -19.29 -17.77 30.28
C GLU A 384 -20.09 -17.26 29.09
N LEU A 385 -20.57 -16.02 29.16
CA LEU A 385 -21.32 -15.44 28.04
C LEU A 385 -20.46 -15.30 26.77
N SER A 386 -19.20 -14.85 26.88
CA SER A 386 -18.29 -14.76 25.76
C SER A 386 -18.04 -16.10 25.06
N ILE A 387 -17.97 -17.22 25.86
CA ILE A 387 -17.85 -18.56 25.30
C ILE A 387 -19.13 -18.96 24.56
N GLN A 388 -20.31 -18.64 25.12
CA GLN A 388 -21.58 -18.93 24.47
C GLN A 388 -21.76 -18.22 23.14
N VAL A 389 -21.47 -16.89 23.11
CA VAL A 389 -21.63 -16.05 21.89
C VAL A 389 -20.42 -16.13 20.94
N LYS A 390 -19.30 -16.74 21.36
CA LYS A 390 -18.06 -16.94 20.60
C LYS A 390 -17.43 -15.62 20.11
N ARG A 391 -17.54 -14.55 20.88
CA ARG A 391 -16.95 -13.23 20.62
C ARG A 391 -16.76 -12.44 21.92
N ASP A 392 -16.14 -11.29 21.83
CA ASP A 392 -16.18 -10.23 22.84
C ASP A 392 -17.63 -9.77 23.05
N LEU A 393 -17.93 -9.27 24.24
CA LEU A 393 -19.26 -8.78 24.59
C LEU A 393 -19.49 -7.36 24.07
N THR A 394 -20.74 -7.05 23.74
CA THR A 394 -21.16 -5.68 23.50
C THR A 394 -21.25 -4.89 24.81
N ASP A 395 -21.32 -3.58 24.71
CA ASP A 395 -21.44 -2.70 25.89
C ASP A 395 -22.74 -3.00 26.65
N GLU A 396 -23.86 -3.25 25.95
CA GLU A 396 -25.15 -3.59 26.54
C GLU A 396 -25.12 -4.94 27.28
N GLU A 397 -24.48 -5.95 26.71
CA GLU A 397 -24.30 -7.27 27.36
C GLU A 397 -23.45 -7.12 28.62
N TYR A 398 -22.38 -6.35 28.58
CA TYR A 398 -21.54 -6.10 29.74
C TYR A 398 -22.27 -5.32 30.83
N ILE A 399 -22.97 -4.23 30.50
CA ILE A 399 -23.76 -3.42 31.45
C ILE A 399 -24.79 -4.28 32.18
N LYS A 400 -25.46 -5.19 31.47
CA LYS A 400 -26.40 -6.13 32.10
C LYS A 400 -25.73 -6.99 33.15
N LEU A 401 -24.58 -7.60 32.81
CA LEU A 401 -23.83 -8.44 33.75
C LEU A 401 -23.28 -7.64 34.95
N TYR A 402 -22.88 -6.38 34.70
CA TYR A 402 -22.41 -5.47 35.74
C TYR A 402 -23.48 -5.22 36.82
N HIS A 403 -24.73 -5.02 36.42
CA HIS A 403 -25.84 -4.81 37.39
C HIS A 403 -26.31 -6.06 38.11
N GLU A 404 -25.83 -7.23 37.72
CA GLU A 404 -26.16 -8.51 38.39
C GLU A 404 -25.20 -8.89 39.53
N VAL A 405 -24.17 -8.09 39.82
CA VAL A 405 -23.14 -8.32 40.83
C VAL A 405 -23.04 -7.18 41.81
#